data_4bff8dc13b47a3c28bb1d0518ad9ce28
#
_entry.id   4bff8dc13b47a3c28bb1d0518ad9ce28
#
_cell.length_a   1.000
_cell.length_b   1.000
_cell.length_c   1.000
_cell.angle_alpha   90.00
_cell.angle_beta   90.00
_cell.angle_gamma   90.00
#
_symmetry.space_group_name_H-M   'P 1'
#
loop_
_entity.id
_entity.type
_entity.pdbx_description
1 polymer ?
#
loop_
_entity_poly.entity_id
_entity_poly.type
_entity_poly.pdbx_seq_one_letter_code
_entity_poly.pdbx_strand_id
1 'polypeptide(L)'
;DEVAGAEQRIDDANTQDVSYAIRRLVRGLASPRENARIGFAVALSGLLTHLKTVSANDVLVLLLKYSVVHGNMNGQEVRDLQFARLFGIYALVRSRLLYRVFLGQFQRAFHILIHVASYKSWLSEPCGWVLTELVEPLARNEPDRPSWADDALGWIADQLSSHRSLSPETLALALQLTHMDPTIKLGERMIPPFKTPNFLASANLPVLASVLREAAPMHWQPDTPVPKAGSWSTKLPFVWDKLLNLYLNDKIPEGVAPFADFFRVVVDESLFAPQASPERKSWGFQVLHRTLAHASEDVLPFLFTPHVMRTWVNRLSVPDRLLHSMAQKTVSLVGEAVKRSPTAGIALVTQLTGEHGRQNFDRVTHTKTIESILSSLDEEGLQRYLAYLRDIIYAPTSAAPEDAKGIAMQRQSACDQMLGLVRSHLVQSSSGWVRDVLIFFAGHGYYAVKNPVKGPWSGILQVPTVPFTDALREVCRSRLQACLIELSEPDERGTPWSLAVMDMLDTMEKDHKHFTTTARPIAVSYTHLRA
;
A
#
# COMPACT_ATOMS: atom_id res chain seq x y z
N ASP A 1 23.86 -6.04 -48.57
CA ASP A 1 23.19 -5.08 -47.68
C ASP A 1 22.10 -5.79 -46.88
N GLU A 2 22.21 -5.78 -45.54
CA GLU A 2 21.29 -6.48 -44.62
C GLU A 2 19.83 -6.06 -44.82
N VAL A 3 19.60 -4.77 -45.11
CA VAL A 3 18.29 -4.18 -45.33
C VAL A 3 17.62 -4.71 -46.60
N ALA A 4 18.34 -4.69 -47.74
CA ALA A 4 17.83 -5.21 -49.00
C ALA A 4 17.52 -6.71 -48.89
N GLY A 5 18.38 -7.45 -48.20
CA GLY A 5 18.13 -8.87 -47.95
C GLY A 5 16.91 -9.17 -47.08
N ALA A 6 16.63 -8.33 -46.05
CA ALA A 6 15.44 -8.46 -45.20
C ALA A 6 14.16 -8.12 -46.00
N GLU A 7 14.18 -7.06 -46.81
CA GLU A 7 13.05 -6.69 -47.66
C GLU A 7 12.73 -7.78 -48.69
N GLN A 8 13.76 -8.33 -49.33
CA GLN A 8 13.61 -9.43 -50.29
C GLN A 8 13.01 -10.69 -49.64
N ARG A 9 13.50 -11.11 -48.46
CA ARG A 9 12.93 -12.29 -47.75
C ARG A 9 11.47 -12.09 -47.39
N ILE A 10 11.07 -10.89 -46.98
CA ILE A 10 9.67 -10.57 -46.67
C ILE A 10 8.82 -10.65 -47.94
N ASP A 11 9.32 -10.12 -49.08
CA ASP A 11 8.59 -10.13 -50.35
C ASP A 11 8.48 -11.55 -50.94
N ASP A 12 9.53 -12.35 -50.85
CA ASP A 12 9.53 -13.75 -51.35
C ASP A 12 8.63 -14.67 -50.53
N ALA A 13 8.47 -14.39 -49.24
CA ALA A 13 7.72 -15.23 -48.30
C ALA A 13 6.23 -14.87 -48.17
N ASN A 14 5.80 -13.72 -48.68
CA ASN A 14 4.46 -13.16 -48.46
C ASN A 14 3.85 -12.58 -49.74
N THR A 15 2.53 -12.39 -49.74
CA THR A 15 1.87 -11.60 -50.79
C THR A 15 2.29 -10.13 -50.72
N GLN A 16 2.17 -9.44 -51.85
CA GLN A 16 2.54 -8.03 -51.98
C GLN A 16 1.82 -7.16 -50.93
N ASP A 17 0.52 -7.43 -50.68
CA ASP A 17 -0.28 -6.69 -49.70
C ASP A 17 0.24 -6.88 -48.26
N VAL A 18 0.60 -8.12 -47.89
CA VAL A 18 1.15 -8.45 -46.57
C VAL A 18 2.52 -7.79 -46.37
N SER A 19 3.39 -7.89 -47.37
CA SER A 19 4.71 -7.25 -47.38
C SER A 19 4.58 -5.71 -47.24
N TYR A 20 3.65 -5.13 -47.98
CA TYR A 20 3.34 -3.68 -47.86
C TYR A 20 2.83 -3.34 -46.45
N ALA A 21 1.89 -4.12 -45.93
CA ALA A 21 1.33 -3.92 -44.60
C ALA A 21 2.43 -3.94 -43.52
N ILE A 22 3.33 -4.93 -43.53
CA ILE A 22 4.44 -5.00 -42.56
C ILE A 22 5.29 -3.72 -42.63
N ARG A 23 5.76 -3.33 -43.82
CA ARG A 23 6.55 -2.12 -44.00
C ARG A 23 5.82 -0.87 -43.54
N ARG A 24 4.52 -0.77 -43.86
CA ARG A 24 3.68 0.39 -43.47
C ARG A 24 3.49 0.48 -41.95
N LEU A 25 3.24 -0.66 -41.28
CA LEU A 25 3.07 -0.71 -39.84
C LEU A 25 4.37 -0.38 -39.10
N VAL A 26 5.51 -0.97 -39.50
CA VAL A 26 6.81 -0.66 -38.90
C VAL A 26 7.17 0.83 -39.08
N ARG A 27 7.00 1.39 -40.28
CA ARG A 27 7.21 2.82 -40.53
C ARG A 27 6.28 3.71 -39.71
N GLY A 28 5.04 3.27 -39.50
CA GLY A 28 4.03 3.99 -38.74
C GLY A 28 4.34 4.13 -37.25
N LEU A 29 5.21 3.27 -36.68
CA LEU A 29 5.68 3.37 -35.30
C LEU A 29 6.40 4.68 -35.00
N ALA A 30 6.99 5.32 -36.01
CA ALA A 30 7.65 6.62 -35.92
C ALA A 30 6.67 7.83 -36.07
N SER A 31 5.36 7.60 -36.03
CA SER A 31 4.37 8.66 -36.13
C SER A 31 4.53 9.70 -35.00
N PRO A 32 4.43 11.01 -35.31
CA PRO A 32 4.47 12.05 -34.27
C PRO A 32 3.22 12.03 -33.37
N ARG A 33 2.14 11.34 -33.79
CA ARG A 33 0.90 11.21 -33.00
C ARG A 33 0.95 9.98 -32.11
N GLU A 34 0.86 10.16 -30.80
CA GLU A 34 0.92 9.08 -29.80
C GLU A 34 -0.10 7.97 -30.04
N ASN A 35 -1.38 8.33 -30.21
CA ASN A 35 -2.45 7.34 -30.47
C ASN A 35 -2.22 6.56 -31.76
N ALA A 36 -1.63 7.18 -32.78
CA ALA A 36 -1.29 6.48 -34.03
C ALA A 36 -0.16 5.47 -33.80
N ARG A 37 0.89 5.82 -33.04
CA ARG A 37 1.97 4.88 -32.67
C ARG A 37 1.43 3.66 -31.96
N ILE A 38 0.55 3.84 -30.96
CA ILE A 38 -0.10 2.74 -30.25
C ILE A 38 -0.90 1.87 -31.22
N GLY A 39 -1.70 2.48 -32.08
CA GLY A 39 -2.48 1.77 -33.08
C GLY A 39 -1.60 0.94 -34.04
N PHE A 40 -0.50 1.49 -34.52
CA PHE A 40 0.48 0.79 -35.36
C PHE A 40 1.16 -0.37 -34.60
N ALA A 41 1.49 -0.17 -33.32
CA ALA A 41 2.10 -1.22 -32.51
C ALA A 41 1.15 -2.41 -32.26
N VAL A 42 -0.11 -2.11 -31.93
CA VAL A 42 -1.15 -3.14 -31.74
C VAL A 42 -1.40 -3.91 -33.05
N ALA A 43 -1.57 -3.20 -34.15
CA ALA A 43 -1.79 -3.82 -35.47
C ALA A 43 -0.59 -4.67 -35.90
N LEU A 44 0.63 -4.18 -35.69
CA LEU A 44 1.86 -4.94 -35.99
C LEU A 44 1.94 -6.21 -35.11
N SER A 45 1.72 -6.08 -33.82
CA SER A 45 1.71 -7.23 -32.89
C SER A 45 0.68 -8.29 -33.33
N GLY A 46 -0.54 -7.88 -33.65
CA GLY A 46 -1.61 -8.77 -34.12
C GLY A 46 -1.23 -9.46 -35.44
N LEU A 47 -0.72 -8.70 -36.41
CA LEU A 47 -0.27 -9.27 -37.69
C LEU A 47 0.84 -10.31 -37.51
N LEU A 48 1.89 -9.97 -36.76
CA LEU A 48 3.05 -10.84 -36.51
C LEU A 48 2.69 -12.10 -35.70
N THR A 49 1.67 -12.06 -34.87
CA THR A 49 1.18 -13.25 -34.13
C THR A 49 0.70 -14.33 -35.10
N HIS A 50 0.05 -13.93 -36.19
CA HIS A 50 -0.53 -14.85 -37.17
C HIS A 50 0.41 -15.22 -38.33
N LEU A 51 1.43 -14.40 -38.59
CA LEU A 51 2.39 -14.66 -39.66
C LEU A 51 3.51 -15.59 -39.19
N LYS A 52 3.61 -16.77 -39.81
CA LYS A 52 4.71 -17.73 -39.58
C LYS A 52 5.88 -17.55 -40.56
N THR A 53 5.68 -16.77 -41.60
CA THR A 53 6.60 -16.55 -42.72
C THR A 53 7.58 -15.43 -42.51
N VAL A 54 7.41 -14.63 -41.44
CA VAL A 54 8.24 -13.46 -41.16
C VAL A 54 9.19 -13.75 -40.01
N SER A 55 10.47 -13.43 -40.18
CA SER A 55 11.49 -13.55 -39.15
C SER A 55 11.52 -12.30 -38.25
N ALA A 56 11.74 -12.51 -36.96
CA ALA A 56 12.00 -11.38 -36.05
C ALA A 56 13.19 -10.53 -36.45
N ASN A 57 14.23 -11.16 -37.06
CA ASN A 57 15.40 -10.44 -37.56
C ASN A 57 15.03 -9.46 -38.68
N ASP A 58 14.18 -9.86 -39.61
CA ASP A 58 13.80 -9.01 -40.74
C ASP A 58 12.99 -7.79 -40.25
N VAL A 59 12.09 -8.01 -39.26
CA VAL A 59 11.37 -6.90 -38.64
C VAL A 59 12.30 -5.97 -37.86
N LEU A 60 13.29 -6.50 -37.13
CA LEU A 60 14.32 -5.67 -36.43
C LEU A 60 15.15 -4.84 -37.42
N VAL A 61 15.53 -5.42 -38.54
CA VAL A 61 16.26 -4.72 -39.61
C VAL A 61 15.42 -3.56 -40.17
N LEU A 62 14.15 -3.81 -40.48
CA LEU A 62 13.24 -2.76 -40.95
C LEU A 62 13.01 -1.69 -39.87
N LEU A 63 12.85 -2.08 -38.61
CA LEU A 63 12.67 -1.17 -37.49
C LEU A 63 13.87 -0.21 -37.38
N LEU A 64 15.08 -0.74 -37.44
CA LEU A 64 16.31 0.06 -37.41
C LEU A 64 16.42 0.98 -38.64
N LYS A 65 16.08 0.47 -39.85
CA LYS A 65 16.04 1.28 -41.07
C LYS A 65 15.12 2.50 -40.93
N TYR A 66 13.89 2.31 -40.47
CA TYR A 66 12.91 3.39 -40.36
C TYR A 66 13.04 4.24 -39.09
N SER A 67 13.98 3.92 -38.20
CA SER A 67 14.28 4.68 -36.99
C SER A 67 15.71 5.22 -36.93
N VAL A 68 16.34 5.42 -38.07
CA VAL A 68 17.67 6.04 -38.16
C VAL A 68 17.58 7.50 -37.73
N VAL A 69 18.44 7.89 -36.79
CA VAL A 69 18.56 9.29 -36.32
C VAL A 69 19.59 10.02 -37.22
N HIS A 70 19.18 11.13 -37.79
CA HIS A 70 20.04 11.99 -38.59
C HIS A 70 20.35 13.28 -37.83
N GLY A 71 21.52 13.86 -38.07
CA GLY A 71 22.02 15.02 -37.33
C GLY A 71 21.20 16.33 -37.46
N ASN A 72 20.34 16.41 -38.46
CA ASN A 72 19.44 17.56 -38.71
C ASN A 72 18.06 17.43 -38.05
N MET A 73 17.80 16.35 -37.36
CA MET A 73 16.49 16.10 -36.69
C MET A 73 16.37 16.93 -35.41
N ASN A 74 15.17 17.45 -35.16
CA ASN A 74 14.87 18.11 -33.92
C ASN A 74 14.62 17.06 -32.79
N GLY A 75 14.64 17.52 -31.52
CA GLY A 75 14.48 16.63 -30.38
C GLY A 75 13.17 15.86 -30.32
N GLN A 76 12.10 16.40 -30.93
CA GLN A 76 10.80 15.74 -31.02
C GLN A 76 10.85 14.56 -32.02
N GLU A 77 11.45 14.77 -33.18
CA GLU A 77 11.63 13.72 -34.19
C GLU A 77 12.47 12.57 -33.65
N VAL A 78 13.59 12.91 -33.01
CA VAL A 78 14.44 11.87 -32.37
C VAL A 78 13.67 11.11 -31.29
N ARG A 79 12.88 11.77 -30.48
CA ARG A 79 12.00 11.14 -29.49
C ARG A 79 11.05 10.15 -30.14
N ASP A 80 10.41 10.54 -31.23
CA ASP A 80 9.43 9.70 -31.92
C ASP A 80 10.10 8.44 -32.53
N LEU A 81 11.35 8.55 -33.00
CA LEU A 81 12.16 7.41 -33.44
C LEU A 81 12.54 6.48 -32.28
N GLN A 82 12.86 7.02 -31.10
CA GLN A 82 13.15 6.18 -29.92
C GLN A 82 11.87 5.41 -29.49
N PHE A 83 10.72 6.04 -29.52
CA PHE A 83 9.46 5.35 -29.31
C PHE A 83 9.17 4.28 -30.38
N ALA A 84 9.50 4.52 -31.63
CA ALA A 84 9.37 3.52 -32.68
C ALA A 84 10.14 2.24 -32.33
N ARG A 85 11.40 2.36 -31.88
CA ARG A 85 12.22 1.24 -31.43
C ARG A 85 11.58 0.51 -30.24
N LEU A 86 11.15 1.25 -29.22
CA LEU A 86 10.50 0.69 -28.04
C LEU A 86 9.24 -0.12 -28.42
N PHE A 87 8.31 0.50 -29.15
CA PHE A 87 7.05 -0.14 -29.56
C PHE A 87 7.26 -1.28 -30.55
N GLY A 88 8.25 -1.17 -31.45
CA GLY A 88 8.60 -2.22 -32.39
C GLY A 88 9.09 -3.49 -31.69
N ILE A 89 9.99 -3.34 -30.71
CA ILE A 89 10.46 -4.46 -29.90
C ILE A 89 9.32 -5.04 -29.06
N TYR A 90 8.50 -4.17 -28.45
CA TYR A 90 7.35 -4.64 -27.69
C TYR A 90 6.36 -5.44 -28.56
N ALA A 91 6.15 -5.05 -29.82
CA ALA A 91 5.33 -5.82 -30.76
C ALA A 91 5.94 -7.21 -31.05
N LEU A 92 7.26 -7.33 -31.16
CA LEU A 92 7.96 -8.61 -31.32
C LEU A 92 7.85 -9.50 -30.07
N VAL A 93 7.89 -8.91 -28.87
CA VAL A 93 7.66 -9.62 -27.61
C VAL A 93 6.23 -10.14 -27.54
N ARG A 94 5.24 -9.29 -27.78
CA ARG A 94 3.81 -9.63 -27.69
C ARG A 94 3.37 -10.66 -28.73
N SER A 95 3.94 -10.63 -29.94
CA SER A 95 3.68 -11.62 -30.99
C SER A 95 4.38 -12.95 -30.77
N ARG A 96 5.21 -13.07 -29.72
CA ARG A 96 6.07 -14.24 -29.47
C ARG A 96 7.05 -14.56 -30.62
N LEU A 97 7.20 -13.69 -31.61
CA LEU A 97 8.05 -13.93 -32.77
C LEU A 97 9.54 -13.98 -32.38
N LEU A 98 9.94 -13.20 -31.36
CA LEU A 98 11.32 -13.13 -30.89
C LEU A 98 11.83 -14.45 -30.26
N TYR A 99 10.93 -15.33 -29.81
CA TYR A 99 11.29 -16.59 -29.15
C TYR A 99 11.39 -17.77 -30.10
N ARG A 100 11.04 -17.55 -31.37
CA ARG A 100 11.14 -18.55 -32.45
C ARG A 100 12.48 -18.51 -33.21
N VAL A 101 13.38 -17.62 -32.79
CA VAL A 101 14.66 -17.35 -33.47
C VAL A 101 15.85 -17.73 -32.57
N PHE A 102 17.07 -17.51 -33.04
CA PHE A 102 18.30 -17.79 -32.30
C PHE A 102 18.56 -16.73 -31.21
N LEU A 103 19.29 -17.13 -30.16
CA LEU A 103 19.67 -16.29 -29.03
C LEU A 103 20.23 -14.91 -29.43
N GLY A 104 21.07 -14.84 -30.49
CA GLY A 104 21.67 -13.59 -30.93
C GLY A 104 20.66 -12.51 -31.34
N GLN A 105 19.49 -12.87 -31.84
CA GLN A 105 18.44 -11.90 -32.20
C GLN A 105 17.69 -11.39 -30.96
N PHE A 106 17.50 -12.25 -29.98
CA PHE A 106 17.01 -11.86 -28.66
C PHE A 106 17.99 -10.86 -28.00
N GLN A 107 19.29 -11.17 -28.01
CA GLN A 107 20.32 -10.28 -27.47
C GLN A 107 20.35 -8.94 -28.21
N ARG A 108 20.17 -8.93 -29.54
CA ARG A 108 20.07 -7.70 -30.35
C ARG A 108 18.89 -6.83 -29.90
N ALA A 109 17.70 -7.43 -29.71
CA ALA A 109 16.53 -6.70 -29.21
C ALA A 109 16.75 -6.14 -27.81
N PHE A 110 17.36 -6.92 -26.92
CA PHE A 110 17.73 -6.50 -25.58
C PHE A 110 18.68 -5.28 -25.62
N HIS A 111 19.75 -5.33 -26.40
CA HIS A 111 20.68 -4.22 -26.54
C HIS A 111 20.06 -2.95 -27.12
N ILE A 112 19.11 -3.08 -28.07
CA ILE A 112 18.37 -1.92 -28.60
C ILE A 112 17.55 -1.25 -27.48
N LEU A 113 16.85 -2.02 -26.63
CA LEU A 113 16.11 -1.46 -25.49
C LEU A 113 17.03 -0.74 -24.50
N ILE A 114 18.18 -1.31 -24.19
CA ILE A 114 19.19 -0.69 -23.33
C ILE A 114 19.69 0.63 -23.92
N HIS A 115 19.97 0.64 -25.20
CA HIS A 115 20.41 1.85 -25.90
C HIS A 115 19.31 2.93 -25.87
N VAL A 116 18.05 2.58 -26.09
CA VAL A 116 16.91 3.49 -25.99
C VAL A 116 16.75 4.00 -24.56
N ALA A 117 16.87 3.13 -23.55
CA ALA A 117 16.77 3.52 -22.14
C ALA A 117 17.82 4.54 -21.72
N SER A 118 19.04 4.40 -22.26
CA SER A 118 20.17 5.30 -21.96
C SER A 118 20.06 6.66 -22.64
N TYR A 119 19.22 6.80 -23.65
CA TYR A 119 19.13 8.03 -24.43
C TYR A 119 18.56 9.23 -23.64
N LYS A 120 17.50 8.99 -22.86
CA LYS A 120 16.88 9.98 -21.97
C LYS A 120 16.28 9.29 -20.75
N SER A 121 16.35 9.93 -19.59
CA SER A 121 15.89 9.41 -18.31
C SER A 121 14.41 8.95 -18.32
N TRP A 122 13.53 9.65 -19.03
CA TRP A 122 12.11 9.30 -19.13
C TRP A 122 11.83 8.08 -20.03
N LEU A 123 12.80 7.60 -20.82
CA LEU A 123 12.72 6.32 -21.55
C LEU A 123 13.15 5.12 -20.69
N SER A 124 13.88 5.36 -19.61
CA SER A 124 14.39 4.30 -18.74
C SER A 124 13.27 3.39 -18.23
N GLU A 125 12.24 3.97 -17.63
CA GLU A 125 11.12 3.21 -17.06
C GLU A 125 10.35 2.38 -18.10
N PRO A 126 9.86 2.92 -19.23
CA PRO A 126 9.16 2.10 -20.22
C PRO A 126 10.04 1.04 -20.87
N CYS A 127 11.33 1.30 -21.08
CA CYS A 127 12.25 0.28 -21.57
C CYS A 127 12.50 -0.82 -20.53
N GLY A 128 12.66 -0.46 -19.25
CA GLY A 128 12.81 -1.39 -18.16
C GLY A 128 11.58 -2.31 -18.03
N TRP A 129 10.40 -1.76 -18.18
CA TRP A 129 9.17 -2.53 -18.20
C TRP A 129 9.14 -3.53 -19.38
N VAL A 130 9.45 -3.07 -20.59
CA VAL A 130 9.52 -3.96 -21.77
C VAL A 130 10.63 -5.02 -21.62
N LEU A 131 11.75 -4.70 -20.95
CA LEU A 131 12.77 -5.70 -20.63
C LEU A 131 12.24 -6.80 -19.70
N THR A 132 11.41 -6.47 -18.72
CA THR A 132 10.80 -7.51 -17.86
C THR A 132 9.80 -8.36 -18.64
N GLU A 133 9.00 -7.77 -19.53
CA GLU A 133 8.10 -8.50 -20.44
C GLU A 133 8.87 -9.39 -21.43
N LEU A 134 10.03 -8.91 -21.90
CA LEU A 134 10.91 -9.65 -22.80
C LEU A 134 11.46 -10.94 -22.16
N VAL A 135 11.72 -10.91 -20.86
CA VAL A 135 12.32 -12.04 -20.14
C VAL A 135 11.26 -13.03 -19.64
N GLU A 136 10.03 -12.60 -19.41
CA GLU A 136 8.96 -13.45 -18.86
C GLU A 136 8.76 -14.78 -19.60
N PRO A 137 8.77 -14.86 -20.97
CA PRO A 137 8.62 -16.10 -21.72
C PRO A 137 9.79 -17.09 -21.59
N LEU A 138 10.87 -16.70 -20.94
CA LEU A 138 11.99 -17.60 -20.65
C LEU A 138 11.77 -18.42 -19.37
N ALA A 139 10.66 -18.23 -18.67
CA ALA A 139 10.32 -18.97 -17.45
C ALA A 139 10.16 -20.48 -17.74
N ARG A 140 10.55 -21.32 -16.76
CA ARG A 140 10.54 -22.78 -16.90
C ARG A 140 9.15 -23.38 -17.19
N ASN A 141 8.10 -22.69 -16.76
CA ASN A 141 6.70 -23.15 -16.89
C ASN A 141 6.03 -22.69 -18.19
N GLU A 142 6.73 -21.97 -19.06
CA GLU A 142 6.17 -21.48 -20.31
C GLU A 142 6.11 -22.61 -21.37
N PRO A 143 4.95 -22.81 -22.02
CA PRO A 143 4.77 -23.91 -22.96
C PRO A 143 5.64 -23.81 -24.23
N ASP A 144 5.91 -22.58 -24.68
CA ASP A 144 6.71 -22.29 -25.88
C ASP A 144 8.10 -21.76 -25.52
N ARG A 145 8.67 -22.22 -24.39
CA ARG A 145 9.98 -21.80 -23.92
C ARG A 145 11.07 -22.17 -24.94
N PRO A 146 11.90 -21.19 -25.36
CA PRO A 146 12.95 -21.49 -26.31
C PRO A 146 14.06 -22.36 -25.69
N SER A 147 14.70 -23.22 -26.51
CA SER A 147 15.78 -24.10 -26.04
C SER A 147 17.01 -23.38 -25.49
N TRP A 148 17.23 -22.13 -25.92
CA TRP A 148 18.34 -21.27 -25.49
C TRP A 148 17.97 -20.40 -24.27
N ALA A 149 16.84 -20.63 -23.61
CA ALA A 149 16.36 -19.77 -22.54
C ALA A 149 17.33 -19.73 -21.34
N ASP A 150 17.93 -20.85 -20.96
CA ASP A 150 18.89 -20.88 -19.84
C ASP A 150 20.17 -20.08 -20.16
N ASP A 151 20.65 -20.18 -21.40
CA ASP A 151 21.79 -19.37 -21.88
C ASP A 151 21.46 -17.86 -21.87
N ALA A 152 20.22 -17.51 -22.25
CA ALA A 152 19.76 -16.12 -22.19
C ALA A 152 19.70 -15.60 -20.75
N LEU A 153 19.15 -16.37 -19.81
CA LEU A 153 19.07 -15.98 -18.41
C LEU A 153 20.47 -15.78 -17.80
N GLY A 154 21.40 -16.70 -18.06
CA GLY A 154 22.79 -16.58 -17.65
C GLY A 154 23.46 -15.33 -18.22
N TRP A 155 23.30 -15.10 -19.54
CA TRP A 155 23.83 -13.92 -20.23
C TRP A 155 23.25 -12.61 -19.65
N ILE A 156 21.94 -12.51 -19.38
CA ILE A 156 21.33 -11.31 -18.78
C ILE A 156 21.90 -11.10 -17.38
N ALA A 157 22.08 -12.15 -16.58
CA ALA A 157 22.68 -12.07 -15.26
C ALA A 157 24.11 -11.50 -15.31
N ASP A 158 24.91 -11.90 -16.31
CA ASP A 158 26.25 -11.36 -16.54
C ASP A 158 26.19 -9.88 -16.94
N GLN A 159 25.24 -9.51 -17.80
CA GLN A 159 25.01 -8.11 -18.15
C GLN A 159 24.67 -7.28 -16.90
N LEU A 160 23.72 -7.70 -16.09
CA LEU A 160 23.32 -7.00 -14.87
C LEU A 160 24.47 -6.87 -13.87
N SER A 161 25.30 -7.90 -13.73
CA SER A 161 26.44 -7.92 -12.81
C SER A 161 27.58 -6.97 -13.21
N SER A 162 27.67 -6.63 -14.49
CA SER A 162 28.71 -5.72 -15.00
C SER A 162 28.41 -4.25 -14.74
N HIS A 163 27.19 -3.90 -14.29
CA HIS A 163 26.78 -2.52 -14.11
C HIS A 163 27.19 -1.93 -12.76
N ARG A 164 27.61 -0.65 -12.79
CA ARG A 164 28.08 0.10 -11.62
C ARG A 164 26.96 0.79 -10.83
N SER A 165 25.76 0.92 -11.38
CA SER A 165 24.63 1.54 -10.69
C SER A 165 23.38 0.70 -10.80
N LEU A 166 22.69 0.56 -9.68
CA LEU A 166 21.40 -0.12 -9.60
C LEU A 166 20.28 0.91 -9.73
N SER A 167 19.47 0.78 -10.79
CA SER A 167 18.26 1.57 -10.97
C SER A 167 16.99 0.76 -10.59
N PRO A 168 15.84 1.40 -10.40
CA PRO A 168 14.58 0.67 -10.20
C PRO A 168 14.27 -0.34 -11.30
N GLU A 169 14.63 -0.03 -12.55
CA GLU A 169 14.38 -0.89 -13.70
C GLU A 169 15.31 -2.11 -13.72
N THR A 170 16.61 -1.90 -13.43
CA THR A 170 17.56 -3.02 -13.32
C THR A 170 17.24 -3.89 -12.11
N LEU A 171 16.75 -3.29 -11.01
CA LEU A 171 16.25 -4.04 -9.86
C LEU A 171 15.02 -4.88 -10.24
N ALA A 172 14.07 -4.31 -10.99
CA ALA A 172 12.88 -5.05 -11.43
C ALA A 172 13.25 -6.26 -12.29
N LEU A 173 14.20 -6.08 -13.21
CA LEU A 173 14.72 -7.17 -14.04
C LEU A 173 15.46 -8.22 -13.20
N ALA A 174 16.28 -7.79 -12.23
CA ALA A 174 17.00 -8.68 -11.33
C ALA A 174 16.05 -9.52 -10.45
N LEU A 175 15.00 -8.90 -9.91
CA LEU A 175 13.95 -9.60 -9.16
C LEU A 175 13.23 -10.63 -10.04
N GLN A 176 12.92 -10.28 -11.30
CA GLN A 176 12.30 -11.18 -12.25
C GLN A 176 13.19 -12.40 -12.53
N LEU A 177 14.49 -12.18 -12.80
CA LEU A 177 15.43 -13.28 -13.05
C LEU A 177 15.56 -14.21 -11.84
N THR A 178 15.72 -13.65 -10.65
CA THR A 178 15.86 -14.44 -9.41
C THR A 178 14.60 -15.24 -9.09
N HIS A 179 13.43 -14.70 -9.43
CA HIS A 179 12.17 -15.43 -9.31
C HIS A 179 12.07 -16.59 -10.30
N MET A 180 12.55 -16.40 -11.53
CA MET A 180 12.51 -17.43 -12.59
C MET A 180 13.57 -18.51 -12.39
N ASP A 181 14.74 -18.15 -11.93
CA ASP A 181 15.84 -19.08 -11.60
C ASP A 181 16.55 -18.68 -10.29
N PRO A 182 16.11 -19.25 -9.15
CA PRO A 182 16.73 -19.00 -7.85
C PRO A 182 18.21 -19.43 -7.73
N THR A 183 18.72 -20.22 -8.66
CA THR A 183 20.14 -20.64 -8.68
C THR A 183 21.06 -19.50 -9.10
N ILE A 184 20.53 -18.47 -9.76
CA ILE A 184 21.26 -17.25 -10.13
C ILE A 184 21.41 -16.36 -8.90
N LYS A 185 22.55 -16.43 -8.21
CA LYS A 185 22.87 -15.62 -7.02
C LYS A 185 23.25 -14.18 -7.40
N LEU A 186 22.34 -13.48 -8.05
CA LEU A 186 22.60 -12.18 -8.64
C LEU A 186 22.88 -11.09 -7.59
N GLY A 187 22.22 -11.15 -6.42
CA GLY A 187 22.38 -10.14 -5.36
C GLY A 187 23.80 -9.99 -4.83
N GLU A 188 24.62 -11.06 -4.84
CA GLU A 188 26.02 -11.02 -4.43
C GLU A 188 26.93 -10.36 -5.49
N ARG A 189 26.48 -10.30 -6.72
CA ARG A 189 27.24 -9.85 -7.89
C ARG A 189 26.92 -8.41 -8.30
N MET A 190 25.78 -7.85 -7.84
CA MET A 190 25.35 -6.50 -8.19
C MET A 190 25.99 -5.41 -7.32
N ILE A 191 26.10 -4.18 -7.85
CA ILE A 191 26.66 -3.01 -7.16
C ILE A 191 25.54 -1.99 -6.90
N PRO A 192 25.32 -1.55 -5.65
CA PRO A 192 26.06 -1.92 -4.43
C PRO A 192 25.83 -3.38 -4.06
N PRO A 193 26.81 -4.05 -3.45
CA PRO A 193 26.67 -5.46 -3.14
C PRO A 193 25.59 -5.67 -2.07
N PHE A 194 24.68 -6.56 -2.34
CA PHE A 194 23.73 -7.04 -1.35
C PHE A 194 24.44 -8.05 -0.42
N LYS A 195 24.02 -8.10 0.84
CA LYS A 195 24.63 -8.99 1.84
C LYS A 195 24.27 -10.46 1.61
N THR A 196 23.18 -10.72 0.93
CA THR A 196 22.67 -12.07 0.63
C THR A 196 22.18 -12.12 -0.82
N PRO A 197 22.09 -13.32 -1.43
CA PRO A 197 21.59 -13.47 -2.81
C PRO A 197 20.15 -12.99 -3.01
N ASN A 198 19.33 -13.09 -1.96
CA ASN A 198 17.94 -12.66 -2.01
C ASN A 198 17.85 -11.15 -1.76
N PHE A 199 17.44 -10.40 -2.79
CA PHE A 199 17.28 -8.94 -2.72
C PHE A 199 16.33 -8.48 -1.61
N LEU A 200 15.32 -9.27 -1.29
CA LEU A 200 14.28 -8.96 -0.31
C LEU A 200 14.56 -9.52 1.08
N ALA A 201 15.74 -10.07 1.33
CA ALA A 201 16.13 -10.48 2.68
C ALA A 201 16.26 -9.27 3.62
N SER A 202 15.95 -9.44 4.91
CA SER A 202 15.99 -8.36 5.92
C SER A 202 17.31 -7.61 5.94
N ALA A 203 18.44 -8.31 5.73
CA ALA A 203 19.77 -7.70 5.68
C ALA A 203 19.98 -6.74 4.49
N ASN A 204 19.18 -6.88 3.43
CA ASN A 204 19.28 -6.12 2.19
C ASN A 204 18.30 -4.95 2.11
N LEU A 205 17.31 -4.86 3.00
CA LEU A 205 16.29 -3.80 2.97
C LEU A 205 16.85 -2.36 2.96
N PRO A 206 17.95 -2.03 3.69
CA PRO A 206 18.52 -0.68 3.61
C PRO A 206 19.08 -0.33 2.22
N VAL A 207 19.69 -1.29 1.52
CA VAL A 207 20.18 -1.10 0.14
C VAL A 207 19.01 -0.91 -0.81
N LEU A 208 17.99 -1.76 -0.67
CA LEU A 208 16.74 -1.68 -1.44
C LEU A 208 16.06 -0.32 -1.25
N ALA A 209 15.96 0.16 -0.01
CA ALA A 209 15.40 1.46 0.32
C ALA A 209 16.15 2.61 -0.37
N SER A 210 17.49 2.56 -0.44
CA SER A 210 18.30 3.56 -1.13
C SER A 210 18.00 3.58 -2.63
N VAL A 211 18.01 2.42 -3.29
CA VAL A 211 17.74 2.29 -4.73
C VAL A 211 16.37 2.83 -5.09
N LEU A 212 15.34 2.44 -4.33
CA LEU A 212 13.95 2.84 -4.59
C LEU A 212 13.69 4.31 -4.28
N ARG A 213 14.40 4.88 -3.31
CA ARG A 213 14.31 6.29 -2.94
C ARG A 213 14.98 7.20 -3.95
N GLU A 214 16.13 6.80 -4.45
CA GLU A 214 16.94 7.64 -5.34
C GLU A 214 16.41 7.62 -6.77
N ALA A 215 15.83 6.50 -7.19
CA ALA A 215 15.27 6.29 -8.52
C ALA A 215 16.19 6.82 -9.64
N ALA A 216 17.49 6.51 -9.51
CA ALA A 216 18.48 6.89 -10.51
C ALA A 216 18.10 6.27 -11.86
N PRO A 217 18.21 6.99 -12.99
CA PRO A 217 17.90 6.46 -14.30
C PRO A 217 18.83 5.29 -14.64
N MET A 218 18.33 4.34 -15.42
CA MET A 218 19.11 3.21 -15.91
C MET A 218 20.34 3.72 -16.68
N HIS A 219 21.52 3.32 -16.23
CA HIS A 219 22.78 3.68 -16.85
C HIS A 219 23.56 2.41 -17.16
N TRP A 220 23.69 2.12 -18.45
CA TRP A 220 24.21 0.84 -18.91
C TRP A 220 25.62 0.94 -19.55
N GLN A 221 26.17 2.13 -19.67
CA GLN A 221 27.49 2.33 -20.26
C GLN A 221 28.56 2.54 -19.17
N PRO A 222 29.54 1.63 -19.01
CA PRO A 222 30.51 1.67 -17.92
C PRO A 222 31.44 2.93 -17.95
N ASP A 223 31.62 3.54 -19.10
CA ASP A 223 32.60 4.61 -19.31
C ASP A 223 31.99 6.01 -19.37
N THR A 224 30.69 6.16 -19.23
CA THR A 224 30.05 7.49 -19.20
C THR A 224 29.69 7.90 -17.77
N PRO A 225 29.72 9.22 -17.44
CA PRO A 225 29.29 9.68 -16.12
C PRO A 225 27.83 9.28 -15.84
N VAL A 226 27.58 8.76 -14.65
CA VAL A 226 26.20 8.48 -14.20
C VAL A 226 25.41 9.78 -14.28
N PRO A 227 24.27 9.83 -14.98
CA PRO A 227 23.45 11.03 -15.04
C PRO A 227 23.11 11.48 -13.61
N LYS A 228 23.36 12.76 -13.30
CA LYS A 228 22.89 13.34 -12.03
C LYS A 228 21.39 13.07 -11.91
N ALA A 229 20.96 12.74 -10.71
CA ALA A 229 19.59 12.33 -10.35
C ALA A 229 18.55 12.98 -11.27
N GLY A 230 17.86 12.14 -12.02
CA GLY A 230 17.06 12.56 -13.15
C GLY A 230 15.84 13.39 -12.75
N SER A 231 15.14 13.88 -13.74
CA SER A 231 13.88 14.56 -13.57
C SER A 231 12.93 13.71 -12.71
N TRP A 232 12.52 14.27 -11.58
CA TRP A 232 11.52 13.66 -10.74
C TRP A 232 10.26 13.32 -11.55
N SER A 233 9.73 12.12 -11.38
CA SER A 233 8.44 11.70 -11.94
C SER A 233 7.38 11.73 -10.84
N THR A 234 6.21 12.29 -11.15
CA THR A 234 5.03 12.22 -10.26
C THR A 234 4.51 10.80 -10.12
N LYS A 235 4.84 9.95 -11.08
CA LYS A 235 4.40 8.55 -11.14
C LYS A 235 5.38 7.65 -10.40
N LEU A 236 4.83 6.75 -9.58
CA LEU A 236 5.61 5.73 -8.88
C LEU A 236 6.23 4.76 -9.89
N PRO A 237 7.54 4.45 -9.82
CA PRO A 237 8.18 3.47 -10.70
C PRO A 237 7.49 2.10 -10.66
N PHE A 238 7.39 1.43 -11.81
CA PHE A 238 6.65 0.16 -11.96
C PHE A 238 7.21 -0.99 -11.10
N VAL A 239 8.48 -0.93 -10.69
CA VAL A 239 9.08 -1.91 -9.78
C VAL A 239 8.31 -2.07 -8.48
N TRP A 240 7.66 -1.00 -8.02
CA TRP A 240 6.82 -1.06 -6.82
C TRP A 240 5.60 -1.97 -7.00
N ASP A 241 5.03 -2.03 -8.20
CA ASP A 241 3.93 -2.97 -8.48
C ASP A 241 4.40 -4.43 -8.37
N LYS A 242 5.60 -4.74 -8.88
CA LYS A 242 6.20 -6.07 -8.74
C LYS A 242 6.48 -6.43 -7.27
N LEU A 243 7.05 -5.49 -6.50
CA LEU A 243 7.34 -5.69 -5.07
C LEU A 243 6.05 -5.89 -4.25
N LEU A 244 5.05 -5.03 -4.46
CA LEU A 244 3.78 -5.14 -3.74
C LEU A 244 3.01 -6.40 -4.11
N ASN A 245 2.99 -6.79 -5.38
CA ASN A 245 2.36 -8.03 -5.81
C ASN A 245 2.97 -9.25 -5.12
N LEU A 246 4.29 -9.28 -4.91
CA LEU A 246 4.96 -10.37 -4.22
C LEU A 246 4.53 -10.47 -2.74
N TYR A 247 4.27 -9.34 -2.09
CA TYR A 247 3.88 -9.32 -0.68
C TYR A 247 2.37 -9.46 -0.46
N LEU A 248 1.53 -9.07 -1.43
CA LEU A 248 0.07 -9.03 -1.28
C LEU A 248 -0.64 -10.22 -1.93
N ASN A 249 0.01 -10.88 -2.90
CA ASN A 249 -0.53 -12.04 -3.61
C ASN A 249 0.24 -13.28 -3.17
N ASP A 250 -0.29 -14.03 -2.18
CA ASP A 250 0.14 -15.37 -1.84
C ASP A 250 1.36 -15.54 -0.90
N LYS A 251 1.87 -16.76 -0.86
CA LYS A 251 2.91 -17.18 0.07
C LYS A 251 4.22 -16.45 -0.18
N ILE A 252 4.62 -15.64 0.76
CA ILE A 252 5.94 -14.99 0.75
C ILE A 252 7.01 -16.09 0.65
N PRO A 253 7.92 -16.05 -0.36
CA PRO A 253 8.97 -17.04 -0.50
C PRO A 253 9.90 -17.11 0.72
N GLU A 254 10.49 -18.28 0.96
CA GLU A 254 11.46 -18.45 2.04
C GLU A 254 12.65 -17.50 1.86
N GLY A 255 13.12 -16.92 2.95
CA GLY A 255 14.24 -15.98 2.96
C GLY A 255 13.89 -14.53 2.56
N VAL A 256 12.63 -14.23 2.24
CA VAL A 256 12.13 -12.87 2.06
C VAL A 256 11.78 -12.27 3.41
N ALA A 257 12.12 -10.99 3.63
CA ALA A 257 11.79 -10.26 4.84
C ALA A 257 10.26 -10.22 5.06
N PRO A 258 9.77 -10.25 6.31
CA PRO A 258 8.37 -10.02 6.60
C PRO A 258 7.88 -8.68 6.04
N PHE A 259 6.62 -8.61 5.61
CA PHE A 259 6.04 -7.37 5.06
C PHE A 259 6.18 -6.18 6.03
N ALA A 260 6.01 -6.41 7.33
CA ALA A 260 6.16 -5.38 8.36
C ALA A 260 7.55 -4.72 8.33
N ASP A 261 8.63 -5.53 8.24
CA ASP A 261 10.00 -5.03 8.15
C ASP A 261 10.25 -4.32 6.81
N PHE A 262 9.78 -4.89 5.71
CA PHE A 262 9.86 -4.25 4.40
C PHE A 262 9.18 -2.88 4.42
N PHE A 263 7.94 -2.79 4.88
CA PHE A 263 7.20 -1.53 4.92
C PHE A 263 7.86 -0.51 5.83
N ARG A 264 8.32 -0.93 7.02
CA ARG A 264 9.02 -0.07 7.96
C ARG A 264 10.30 0.51 7.36
N VAL A 265 11.20 -0.32 6.84
CA VAL A 265 12.52 0.15 6.36
C VAL A 265 12.42 0.86 5.02
N VAL A 266 11.68 0.27 4.06
CA VAL A 266 11.69 0.75 2.67
C VAL A 266 10.69 1.87 2.43
N VAL A 267 9.57 1.90 3.17
CA VAL A 267 8.53 2.92 2.99
C VAL A 267 8.57 3.97 4.10
N ASP A 268 8.42 3.56 5.37
CA ASP A 268 8.31 4.49 6.48
C ASP A 268 9.61 5.27 6.73
N GLU A 269 10.71 4.56 6.98
CA GLU A 269 12.01 5.17 7.31
C GLU A 269 12.70 5.79 6.08
N SER A 270 12.26 5.48 4.86
CA SER A 270 12.84 5.99 3.62
C SER A 270 11.99 7.07 2.96
N LEU A 271 10.76 6.72 2.49
CA LEU A 271 9.90 7.64 1.74
C LEU A 271 9.19 8.64 2.66
N PHE A 272 8.77 8.22 3.87
CA PHE A 272 8.13 9.09 4.85
C PHE A 272 9.10 9.68 5.89
N ALA A 273 10.39 9.43 5.76
CA ALA A 273 11.40 10.01 6.66
C ALA A 273 11.16 11.52 6.89
N PRO A 274 11.45 12.06 8.08
CA PRO A 274 11.22 13.48 8.40
C PRO A 274 11.86 14.43 7.38
N GLN A 275 13.07 14.10 6.91
CA GLN A 275 13.84 14.86 5.93
C GLN A 275 13.49 14.54 4.47
N ALA A 276 12.59 13.57 4.20
CA ALA A 276 12.21 13.22 2.85
C ALA A 276 11.48 14.38 2.16
N SER A 277 11.80 14.60 0.88
CA SER A 277 11.17 15.65 0.07
C SER A 277 9.66 15.38 -0.12
N PRO A 278 8.87 16.42 -0.47
CA PRO A 278 7.44 16.24 -0.77
C PRO A 278 7.18 15.19 -1.87
N GLU A 279 8.07 15.11 -2.85
CA GLU A 279 7.99 14.17 -3.96
C GLU A 279 8.13 12.72 -3.47
N ARG A 280 9.11 12.45 -2.59
CA ARG A 280 9.29 11.12 -1.98
C ARG A 280 8.10 10.74 -1.11
N LYS A 281 7.57 11.67 -0.33
CA LYS A 281 6.33 11.46 0.43
C LYS A 281 5.13 11.19 -0.47
N SER A 282 5.06 11.83 -1.64
CA SER A 282 4.06 11.52 -2.66
C SER A 282 4.15 10.06 -3.13
N TRP A 283 5.35 9.56 -3.39
CA TRP A 283 5.55 8.13 -3.69
C TRP A 283 5.15 7.24 -2.51
N GLY A 284 5.50 7.62 -1.29
CA GLY A 284 5.07 6.92 -0.08
C GLY A 284 3.55 6.78 0.00
N PHE A 285 2.80 7.86 -0.25
CA PHE A 285 1.34 7.81 -0.33
C PHE A 285 0.83 6.92 -1.47
N GLN A 286 1.47 6.93 -2.64
CA GLN A 286 1.08 6.04 -3.74
C GLN A 286 1.29 4.57 -3.39
N VAL A 287 2.40 4.22 -2.70
CA VAL A 287 2.63 2.87 -2.17
C VAL A 287 1.55 2.51 -1.15
N LEU A 288 1.30 3.38 -0.18
CA LEU A 288 0.26 3.19 0.84
C LEU A 288 -1.13 2.97 0.20
N HIS A 289 -1.50 3.77 -0.82
CA HIS A 289 -2.78 3.62 -1.51
C HIS A 289 -2.92 2.27 -2.22
N ARG A 290 -1.87 1.82 -2.92
CA ARG A 290 -1.87 0.52 -3.59
C ARG A 290 -1.98 -0.62 -2.58
N THR A 291 -1.26 -0.51 -1.46
CA THR A 291 -1.33 -1.51 -0.39
C THR A 291 -2.71 -1.54 0.26
N LEU A 292 -3.27 -0.39 0.66
CA LEU A 292 -4.62 -0.31 1.25
C LEU A 292 -5.71 -0.87 0.34
N ALA A 293 -5.56 -0.75 -0.98
CA ALA A 293 -6.52 -1.26 -1.94
C ALA A 293 -6.59 -2.80 -1.96
N HIS A 294 -5.50 -3.50 -1.63
CA HIS A 294 -5.37 -4.95 -1.79
C HIS A 294 -4.96 -5.70 -0.51
N ALA A 295 -4.55 -4.99 0.56
CA ALA A 295 -4.08 -5.60 1.79
C ALA A 295 -5.16 -6.45 2.46
N SER A 296 -4.75 -7.62 2.96
CA SER A 296 -5.53 -8.45 3.87
C SER A 296 -5.61 -7.82 5.26
N GLU A 297 -6.49 -8.32 6.10
CA GLU A 297 -6.66 -7.86 7.48
C GLU A 297 -5.35 -7.91 8.28
N ASP A 298 -4.57 -8.97 8.11
CA ASP A 298 -3.31 -9.18 8.81
C ASP A 298 -2.22 -8.16 8.43
N VAL A 299 -2.29 -7.61 7.23
CA VAL A 299 -1.31 -6.64 6.70
C VAL A 299 -1.64 -5.21 7.10
N LEU A 300 -2.94 -4.87 7.21
CA LEU A 300 -3.41 -3.51 7.46
C LEU A 300 -2.76 -2.82 8.67
N PRO A 301 -2.58 -3.48 9.84
CA PRO A 301 -1.97 -2.83 11.00
C PRO A 301 -0.55 -2.32 10.76
N PHE A 302 0.23 -3.00 9.91
CA PHE A 302 1.62 -2.65 9.62
C PHE A 302 1.79 -1.41 8.74
N LEU A 303 0.70 -0.87 8.17
CA LEU A 303 0.74 0.32 7.32
C LEU A 303 0.76 1.63 8.12
N PHE A 304 0.33 1.62 9.39
CA PHE A 304 0.17 2.82 10.21
C PHE A 304 1.39 3.04 11.12
N THR A 305 2.54 3.10 10.51
CA THR A 305 3.85 3.30 11.13
C THR A 305 4.06 4.76 11.58
N PRO A 306 5.05 5.04 12.46
CA PRO A 306 5.23 6.37 13.07
C PRO A 306 5.33 7.53 12.08
N HIS A 307 6.15 7.40 11.02
CA HIS A 307 6.36 8.48 10.05
C HIS A 307 5.19 8.62 9.08
N VAL A 308 4.55 7.50 8.68
CA VAL A 308 3.30 7.51 7.92
C VAL A 308 2.24 8.28 8.69
N MET A 309 1.96 7.89 9.95
CA MET A 309 0.94 8.52 10.78
C MET A 309 1.22 10.00 11.02
N ARG A 310 2.45 10.34 11.38
CA ARG A 310 2.86 11.74 11.56
C ARG A 310 2.64 12.56 10.28
N THR A 311 3.05 12.02 9.13
CA THR A 311 2.92 12.72 7.86
C THR A 311 1.44 12.86 7.47
N TRP A 312 0.67 11.79 7.60
CA TRP A 312 -0.74 11.77 7.24
C TRP A 312 -1.56 12.76 8.08
N VAL A 313 -1.43 12.71 9.42
CA VAL A 313 -2.10 13.65 10.32
C VAL A 313 -1.72 15.11 10.00
N ASN A 314 -0.43 15.39 9.81
CA ASN A 314 0.02 16.75 9.51
C ASN A 314 -0.53 17.25 8.15
N ARG A 315 -0.66 16.37 7.14
CA ARG A 315 -1.16 16.77 5.81
C ARG A 315 -2.67 16.87 5.74
N LEU A 316 -3.39 16.17 6.60
CA LEU A 316 -4.83 16.41 6.79
C LEU A 316 -5.10 17.72 7.50
N SER A 317 -4.32 18.02 8.54
CA SER A 317 -4.51 19.22 9.39
C SER A 317 -4.12 20.53 8.69
N VAL A 318 -3.18 20.49 7.74
CA VAL A 318 -2.67 21.68 7.02
C VAL A 318 -2.85 21.49 5.52
N PRO A 319 -3.79 22.20 4.90
CA PRO A 319 -4.01 22.11 3.45
C PRO A 319 -2.78 22.55 2.65
N ASP A 320 -2.27 21.66 1.81
CA ASP A 320 -1.39 22.01 0.70
C ASP A 320 -1.95 21.38 -0.60
N ARG A 321 -1.41 21.76 -1.78
CA ARG A 321 -2.03 21.34 -3.04
C ARG A 321 -1.85 19.84 -3.35
N LEU A 322 -0.68 19.27 -3.09
CA LEU A 322 -0.34 17.91 -3.55
C LEU A 322 -0.59 16.87 -2.47
N LEU A 323 0.07 16.99 -1.33
CA LEU A 323 0.05 15.95 -0.30
C LEU A 323 -1.26 15.93 0.48
N HIS A 324 -1.98 17.06 0.56
CA HIS A 324 -3.30 17.11 1.20
C HIS A 324 -4.33 16.24 0.44
N SER A 325 -4.37 16.35 -0.89
CA SER A 325 -5.28 15.52 -1.72
C SER A 325 -4.97 14.03 -1.59
N MET A 326 -3.68 13.67 -1.50
CA MET A 326 -3.26 12.29 -1.26
C MET A 326 -3.66 11.80 0.13
N ALA A 327 -3.50 12.66 1.14
CA ALA A 327 -3.92 12.35 2.51
C ALA A 327 -5.45 12.15 2.60
N GLN A 328 -6.24 12.95 1.90
CA GLN A 328 -7.69 12.77 1.78
C GLN A 328 -8.06 11.46 1.08
N LYS A 329 -7.35 11.11 0.00
CA LYS A 329 -7.54 9.83 -0.67
C LYS A 329 -7.26 8.64 0.28
N THR A 330 -6.28 8.77 1.17
CA THR A 330 -6.00 7.74 2.20
C THR A 330 -7.22 7.53 3.10
N VAL A 331 -7.91 8.61 3.52
CA VAL A 331 -9.16 8.51 4.30
C VAL A 331 -10.21 7.68 3.57
N SER A 332 -10.43 7.96 2.28
CA SER A 332 -11.39 7.20 1.46
C SER A 332 -11.03 5.73 1.36
N LEU A 333 -9.75 5.42 1.12
CA LEU A 333 -9.26 4.03 1.00
C LEU A 333 -9.33 3.25 2.32
N VAL A 334 -9.12 3.91 3.46
CA VAL A 334 -9.34 3.32 4.79
C VAL A 334 -10.82 2.94 4.94
N GLY A 335 -11.74 3.84 4.58
CA GLY A 335 -13.17 3.54 4.59
C GLY A 335 -13.57 2.38 3.67
N GLU A 336 -12.95 2.27 2.49
CA GLU A 336 -13.17 1.15 1.57
C GLU A 336 -12.60 -0.17 2.12
N ALA A 337 -11.45 -0.14 2.80
CA ALA A 337 -10.85 -1.31 3.43
C ALA A 337 -11.77 -1.88 4.53
N VAL A 338 -12.37 -1.01 5.35
CA VAL A 338 -13.34 -1.43 6.39
C VAL A 338 -14.61 -2.02 5.78
N LYS A 339 -15.13 -1.44 4.70
CA LYS A 339 -16.31 -2.00 4.00
C LYS A 339 -16.05 -3.39 3.44
N ARG A 340 -14.81 -3.69 3.02
CA ARG A 340 -14.42 -5.03 2.53
C ARG A 340 -14.27 -6.04 3.66
N SER A 341 -13.76 -5.61 4.81
CA SER A 341 -13.55 -6.42 6.00
C SER A 341 -13.91 -5.61 7.25
N PRO A 342 -15.14 -5.73 7.78
CA PRO A 342 -15.53 -5.03 9.01
C PRO A 342 -14.65 -5.38 10.21
N THR A 343 -14.12 -6.59 10.28
CA THR A 343 -13.18 -7.04 11.33
C THR A 343 -11.87 -6.23 11.32
N ALA A 344 -11.41 -5.79 10.15
CA ALA A 344 -10.26 -4.89 10.02
C ALA A 344 -10.52 -3.50 10.62
N GLY A 345 -11.77 -3.08 10.75
CA GLY A 345 -12.15 -1.78 11.27
C GLY A 345 -11.61 -1.54 12.69
N ILE A 346 -11.65 -2.56 13.55
CA ILE A 346 -11.12 -2.45 14.93
C ILE A 346 -9.61 -2.25 14.90
N ALA A 347 -8.89 -3.06 14.12
CA ALA A 347 -7.45 -2.96 13.98
C ALA A 347 -7.06 -1.56 13.47
N LEU A 348 -7.81 -1.02 12.50
CA LEU A 348 -7.59 0.32 11.98
C LEU A 348 -7.86 1.41 13.01
N VAL A 349 -8.98 1.38 13.73
CA VAL A 349 -9.26 2.36 14.79
C VAL A 349 -8.19 2.30 15.88
N THR A 350 -7.78 1.09 16.29
CA THR A 350 -6.71 0.90 17.28
C THR A 350 -5.38 1.55 16.81
N GLN A 351 -5.02 1.42 15.54
CA GLN A 351 -3.84 2.07 14.99
C GLN A 351 -4.01 3.59 14.90
N LEU A 352 -5.17 4.10 14.49
CA LEU A 352 -5.43 5.53 14.36
C LEU A 352 -5.46 6.26 15.71
N THR A 353 -5.89 5.56 16.77
CA THR A 353 -6.00 6.13 18.13
C THR A 353 -4.86 5.71 19.07
N GLY A 354 -4.04 4.73 18.67
CA GLY A 354 -2.97 4.12 19.45
C GLY A 354 -1.70 4.97 19.53
N GLU A 355 -0.58 4.31 19.83
CA GLU A 355 0.73 4.93 20.14
C GLU A 355 1.23 5.88 19.04
N HIS A 356 1.11 5.49 17.78
CA HIS A 356 1.57 6.28 16.62
C HIS A 356 0.48 7.20 16.06
N GLY A 357 -0.75 7.02 16.51
CA GLY A 357 -1.93 7.77 16.10
C GLY A 357 -2.21 9.00 16.95
N ARG A 358 -3.48 9.39 16.98
CA ARG A 358 -3.99 10.45 17.82
C ARG A 358 -5.36 10.05 18.39
N GLN A 359 -5.52 10.06 19.70
CA GLN A 359 -6.81 9.72 20.35
C GLN A 359 -7.97 10.59 19.85
N ASN A 360 -7.70 11.84 19.47
CA ASN A 360 -8.66 12.77 18.90
C ASN A 360 -8.41 12.98 17.39
N PHE A 361 -8.13 11.89 16.66
CA PHE A 361 -7.74 11.91 15.25
C PHE A 361 -8.69 12.76 14.39
N ASP A 362 -9.99 12.49 14.41
CA ASP A 362 -10.98 13.21 13.59
C ASP A 362 -11.04 14.72 13.89
N ARG A 363 -10.87 15.10 15.16
CA ARG A 363 -10.82 16.52 15.55
C ARG A 363 -9.58 17.24 15.04
N VAL A 364 -8.42 16.58 15.10
CA VAL A 364 -7.13 17.17 14.68
C VAL A 364 -7.03 17.22 13.16
N THR A 365 -7.56 16.23 12.48
CA THR A 365 -7.50 16.10 11.02
C THR A 365 -8.68 16.76 10.30
N HIS A 366 -9.70 17.19 11.04
CA HIS A 366 -10.96 17.71 10.51
C HIS A 366 -11.67 16.71 9.56
N THR A 367 -11.58 15.43 9.89
CA THR A 367 -12.22 14.33 9.14
C THR A 367 -13.23 13.61 10.03
N LYS A 368 -13.99 12.70 9.41
CA LYS A 368 -14.89 11.77 10.10
C LYS A 368 -14.43 10.31 9.88
N THR A 369 -13.14 10.09 9.89
CA THR A 369 -12.55 8.79 9.55
C THR A 369 -12.92 7.75 10.61
N ILE A 370 -12.68 8.03 11.88
CA ILE A 370 -13.00 7.12 12.99
C ILE A 370 -14.52 6.93 13.08
N GLU A 371 -15.30 8.03 13.03
CA GLU A 371 -16.77 7.97 13.01
C GLU A 371 -17.28 7.04 11.90
N SER A 372 -16.75 7.16 10.68
CA SER A 372 -17.12 6.33 9.54
C SER A 372 -16.72 4.85 9.71
N ILE A 373 -15.55 4.58 10.30
CA ILE A 373 -15.11 3.20 10.58
C ILE A 373 -16.05 2.57 11.61
N LEU A 374 -16.29 3.26 12.73
CA LEU A 374 -17.15 2.77 13.80
C LEU A 374 -18.58 2.52 13.32
N SER A 375 -19.09 3.37 12.40
CA SER A 375 -20.40 3.18 11.80
C SER A 375 -20.52 1.96 10.87
N SER A 376 -19.41 1.39 10.48
CA SER A 376 -19.35 0.21 9.60
C SER A 376 -19.12 -1.10 10.37
N LEU A 377 -18.89 -1.04 11.71
CA LEU A 377 -18.67 -2.22 12.53
C LEU A 377 -20.01 -2.93 12.82
N ASP A 378 -19.96 -4.25 12.85
CA ASP A 378 -21.04 -5.08 13.37
C ASP A 378 -21.04 -5.11 14.91
N GLU A 379 -22.01 -5.77 15.51
CA GLU A 379 -22.14 -5.85 16.98
C GLU A 379 -20.92 -6.49 17.65
N GLU A 380 -20.34 -7.53 17.06
CA GLU A 380 -19.12 -8.19 17.56
C GLU A 380 -17.94 -7.23 17.51
N GLY A 381 -17.80 -6.48 16.42
CA GLY A 381 -16.80 -5.44 16.25
C GLY A 381 -16.92 -4.33 17.30
N LEU A 382 -18.13 -3.86 17.57
CA LEU A 382 -18.39 -2.87 18.61
C LEU A 382 -18.03 -3.38 20.01
N GLN A 383 -18.37 -4.63 20.33
CA GLN A 383 -18.02 -5.24 21.62
C GLN A 383 -16.50 -5.37 21.79
N ARG A 384 -15.77 -5.78 20.75
CA ARG A 384 -14.30 -5.84 20.75
C ARG A 384 -13.69 -4.44 20.93
N TYR A 385 -14.25 -3.44 20.27
CA TYR A 385 -13.77 -2.06 20.42
C TYR A 385 -14.01 -1.51 21.82
N LEU A 386 -15.17 -1.78 22.43
CA LEU A 386 -15.45 -1.43 23.81
C LEU A 386 -14.51 -2.14 24.80
N ALA A 387 -14.16 -3.41 24.53
CA ALA A 387 -13.15 -4.12 25.31
C ALA A 387 -11.80 -3.40 25.25
N TYR A 388 -11.34 -3.02 24.05
CA TYR A 388 -10.12 -2.24 23.88
C TYR A 388 -10.15 -0.89 24.62
N LEU A 389 -11.27 -0.15 24.58
CA LEU A 389 -11.39 1.12 25.33
C LEU A 389 -11.33 0.88 26.85
N ARG A 390 -11.94 -0.20 27.34
CA ARG A 390 -11.86 -0.59 28.75
C ARG A 390 -10.42 -0.93 29.15
N ASP A 391 -9.70 -1.67 28.32
CA ASP A 391 -8.29 -2.01 28.58
C ASP A 391 -7.41 -0.75 28.72
N ILE A 392 -7.60 0.25 27.85
CA ILE A 392 -6.94 1.56 27.98
C ILE A 392 -7.26 2.23 29.33
N ILE A 393 -8.51 2.12 29.80
CA ILE A 393 -8.92 2.76 31.04
C ILE A 393 -8.37 2.00 32.27
N TYR A 394 -8.34 0.67 32.22
CA TYR A 394 -7.90 -0.16 33.34
C TYR A 394 -6.39 -0.29 33.44
N ALA A 395 -5.69 -0.37 32.30
CA ALA A 395 -4.25 -0.53 32.19
C ALA A 395 -3.66 0.50 31.21
N PRO A 396 -3.63 1.79 31.56
CA PRO A 396 -3.10 2.82 30.68
C PRO A 396 -1.63 2.57 30.37
N THR A 397 -1.27 2.67 29.10
CA THR A 397 0.07 2.33 28.56
C THR A 397 1.15 3.37 28.83
N SER A 398 0.85 4.45 29.54
CA SER A 398 1.87 5.44 29.90
C SER A 398 2.91 4.82 30.83
N ALA A 399 4.13 4.66 30.33
CA ALA A 399 5.19 3.88 30.94
C ALA A 399 5.87 4.57 32.16
N ALA A 400 5.47 5.80 32.52
CA ALA A 400 6.00 6.50 33.66
C ALA A 400 4.91 6.77 34.71
N PRO A 401 5.09 6.33 35.95
CA PRO A 401 4.17 6.65 37.06
C PRO A 401 4.01 8.17 37.27
N GLU A 402 4.88 8.99 36.71
CA GLU A 402 4.93 10.45 36.84
C GLU A 402 4.00 11.17 35.86
N ASP A 403 3.44 10.53 34.84
CA ASP A 403 2.57 11.13 33.84
C ASP A 403 1.07 11.02 34.19
N ALA A 404 0.70 11.45 35.36
CA ALA A 404 -0.70 11.46 35.83
C ALA A 404 -1.65 12.24 34.89
N LYS A 405 -1.15 13.28 34.20
CA LYS A 405 -1.93 14.06 33.23
C LYS A 405 -2.19 13.29 31.96
N GLY A 406 -1.20 12.56 31.44
CA GLY A 406 -1.33 11.70 30.26
C GLY A 406 -2.35 10.59 30.49
N ILE A 407 -2.24 9.90 31.64
CA ILE A 407 -3.20 8.87 32.06
C ILE A 407 -4.62 9.44 32.17
N ALA A 408 -4.79 10.60 32.80
CA ALA A 408 -6.10 11.21 32.93
C ALA A 408 -6.71 11.58 31.58
N MET A 409 -5.92 12.17 30.67
CA MET A 409 -6.35 12.53 29.32
C MET A 409 -6.72 11.28 28.49
N GLN A 410 -5.93 10.23 28.58
CA GLN A 410 -6.14 8.97 27.88
C GLN A 410 -7.46 8.30 28.32
N ARG A 411 -7.69 8.23 29.63
CA ARG A 411 -8.93 7.68 30.21
C ARG A 411 -10.15 8.51 29.85
N GLN A 412 -10.04 9.84 29.94
CA GLN A 412 -11.13 10.74 29.55
C GLN A 412 -11.48 10.58 28.06
N SER A 413 -10.47 10.52 27.20
CA SER A 413 -10.68 10.32 25.76
C SER A 413 -11.38 8.98 25.47
N ALA A 414 -11.01 7.90 26.17
CA ALA A 414 -11.68 6.60 26.01
C ALA A 414 -13.16 6.66 26.46
N CYS A 415 -13.46 7.36 27.57
CA CYS A 415 -14.83 7.60 28.00
C CYS A 415 -15.62 8.43 26.97
N ASP A 416 -14.98 9.46 26.37
CA ASP A 416 -15.61 10.27 25.33
C ASP A 416 -15.91 9.47 24.07
N GLN A 417 -15.06 8.52 23.71
CA GLN A 417 -15.28 7.60 22.59
C GLN A 417 -16.44 6.62 22.88
N MET A 418 -16.55 6.10 24.09
CA MET A 418 -17.72 5.28 24.49
C MET A 418 -19.03 6.05 24.37
N LEU A 419 -19.06 7.32 24.84
CA LEU A 419 -20.23 8.19 24.66
C LEU A 419 -20.49 8.46 23.17
N GLY A 420 -19.44 8.68 22.37
CA GLY A 420 -19.55 8.90 20.93
C GLY A 420 -20.20 7.75 20.20
N LEU A 421 -19.96 6.49 20.62
CA LEU A 421 -20.64 5.31 20.08
C LEU A 421 -22.14 5.35 20.36
N VAL A 422 -22.53 5.71 21.58
CA VAL A 422 -23.96 5.81 21.96
C VAL A 422 -24.66 6.94 21.18
N ARG A 423 -23.97 8.02 20.89
CA ARG A 423 -24.48 9.16 20.08
C ARG A 423 -24.54 8.90 18.59
N SER A 424 -23.65 8.05 18.07
CA SER A 424 -23.69 7.69 16.67
C SER A 424 -25.01 6.94 16.43
N HIS A 425 -25.76 7.28 15.37
CA HIS A 425 -27.07 6.72 15.00
C HIS A 425 -27.08 5.18 14.75
N LEU A 426 -26.05 4.49 15.23
CA LEU A 426 -25.89 3.03 15.20
C LEU A 426 -26.65 2.31 16.31
N VAL A 427 -27.25 3.04 17.24
CA VAL A 427 -28.01 2.43 18.32
C VAL A 427 -29.35 1.98 17.78
N GLN A 428 -29.40 0.75 17.31
CA GLN A 428 -30.61 -0.03 17.42
C GLN A 428 -30.81 -0.28 18.92
N SER A 429 -31.92 0.14 19.45
CA SER A 429 -32.28 0.18 20.88
C SER A 429 -32.14 -1.16 21.64
N SER A 430 -31.86 -2.25 20.94
CA SER A 430 -31.72 -3.61 21.44
C SER A 430 -30.30 -4.14 21.60
N SER A 431 -29.28 -3.29 21.55
CA SER A 431 -27.89 -3.77 21.52
C SER A 431 -27.33 -4.00 22.93
N GLY A 432 -26.90 -5.23 23.24
CA GLY A 432 -26.32 -5.62 24.53
C GLY A 432 -25.10 -4.76 24.92
N TRP A 433 -24.33 -4.26 23.94
CA TRP A 433 -23.18 -3.41 24.17
C TRP A 433 -23.52 -2.03 24.80
N VAL A 434 -24.72 -1.49 24.55
CA VAL A 434 -25.18 -0.23 25.18
C VAL A 434 -25.29 -0.42 26.68
N ARG A 435 -25.87 -1.58 27.09
CA ARG A 435 -25.96 -1.95 28.49
C ARG A 435 -24.60 -2.03 29.16
N ASP A 436 -23.61 -2.59 28.48
CA ASP A 436 -22.22 -2.68 28.98
C ASP A 436 -21.61 -1.31 29.23
N VAL A 437 -21.84 -0.34 28.34
CA VAL A 437 -21.40 1.06 28.50
C VAL A 437 -22.07 1.72 29.70
N LEU A 438 -23.38 1.51 29.88
CA LEU A 438 -24.11 2.07 31.02
C LEU A 438 -23.66 1.44 32.35
N ILE A 439 -23.44 0.12 32.40
CA ILE A 439 -22.88 -0.59 33.56
C ILE A 439 -21.49 -0.02 33.90
N PHE A 440 -20.65 0.16 32.90
CA PHE A 440 -19.30 0.73 33.09
C PHE A 440 -19.34 2.12 33.71
N PHE A 441 -20.13 3.04 33.14
CA PHE A 441 -20.24 4.41 33.65
C PHE A 441 -20.93 4.49 35.01
N ALA A 442 -21.98 3.69 35.24
CA ALA A 442 -22.68 3.62 36.52
C ALA A 442 -21.75 3.08 37.62
N GLY A 443 -21.10 1.95 37.36
CA GLY A 443 -20.23 1.31 38.34
C GLY A 443 -19.05 2.18 38.75
N HIS A 444 -18.33 2.73 37.77
CA HIS A 444 -17.15 3.57 38.09
C HIS A 444 -17.46 5.01 38.46
N GLY A 445 -18.64 5.52 38.11
CA GLY A 445 -19.09 6.84 38.52
C GLY A 445 -19.47 6.92 39.98
N TYR A 446 -20.14 5.89 40.50
CA TYR A 446 -20.70 5.91 41.86
C TYR A 446 -19.98 4.98 42.84
N TYR A 447 -19.25 3.99 42.36
CA TYR A 447 -18.57 3.01 43.20
C TYR A 447 -17.08 2.86 42.88
N ALA A 448 -16.32 2.44 43.91
CA ALA A 448 -14.98 1.92 43.74
C ALA A 448 -15.03 0.39 43.76
N VAL A 449 -14.50 -0.25 42.73
CA VAL A 449 -14.37 -1.71 42.63
C VAL A 449 -13.16 -2.14 43.45
N LYS A 450 -13.38 -2.94 44.52
CA LYS A 450 -12.31 -3.40 45.44
C LYS A 450 -11.79 -4.78 45.08
N ASN A 451 -12.70 -5.66 44.67
CA ASN A 451 -12.39 -7.05 44.39
C ASN A 451 -12.91 -7.42 43.00
N PRO A 452 -12.29 -8.41 42.32
CA PRO A 452 -12.80 -8.88 41.04
C PRO A 452 -14.27 -9.27 41.11
N VAL A 453 -15.09 -8.61 40.29
CA VAL A 453 -16.54 -8.85 40.23
C VAL A 453 -16.80 -10.18 39.52
N LYS A 454 -17.72 -10.97 40.06
CA LYS A 454 -18.16 -12.24 39.47
C LYS A 454 -19.54 -12.09 38.80
N GLY A 455 -19.84 -12.96 37.86
CA GLY A 455 -21.14 -12.96 37.16
C GLY A 455 -21.13 -12.05 35.91
N PRO A 456 -22.31 -11.56 35.47
CA PRO A 456 -22.48 -10.89 34.19
C PRO A 456 -21.69 -9.61 34.01
N TRP A 457 -21.17 -9.02 35.09
CA TRP A 457 -20.36 -7.79 35.07
C TRP A 457 -18.84 -8.01 35.14
N SER A 458 -18.39 -9.28 35.23
CA SER A 458 -16.97 -9.63 35.42
C SER A 458 -16.04 -9.11 34.33
N GLY A 459 -16.52 -9.01 33.09
CA GLY A 459 -15.76 -8.47 31.95
C GLY A 459 -15.86 -6.94 31.80
N ILE A 460 -16.79 -6.30 32.52
CA ILE A 460 -17.10 -4.88 32.36
C ILE A 460 -16.50 -4.06 33.51
N LEU A 461 -16.69 -4.55 34.75
CA LEU A 461 -16.21 -3.88 35.97
C LEU A 461 -14.99 -4.60 36.53
N GLN A 462 -13.82 -3.99 36.40
CA GLN A 462 -12.55 -4.54 36.85
C GLN A 462 -11.88 -3.60 37.87
N VAL A 463 -10.95 -4.15 38.64
CA VAL A 463 -10.10 -3.35 39.53
C VAL A 463 -9.03 -2.68 38.69
N PRO A 464 -8.98 -1.34 38.60
CA PRO A 464 -7.99 -0.66 37.79
C PRO A 464 -6.58 -0.79 38.38
N THR A 465 -5.57 -0.93 37.52
CA THR A 465 -4.14 -0.98 37.94
C THR A 465 -3.70 0.33 38.62
N VAL A 466 -4.21 1.47 38.13
CA VAL A 466 -4.05 2.78 38.75
C VAL A 466 -5.42 3.24 39.23
N PRO A 467 -5.61 3.59 40.53
CA PRO A 467 -6.89 4.00 41.06
C PRO A 467 -7.55 5.15 40.28
N PHE A 468 -8.88 5.14 40.20
CA PHE A 468 -9.62 6.22 39.57
C PHE A 468 -9.65 7.44 40.49
N THR A 469 -9.35 8.60 39.90
CA THR A 469 -9.47 9.90 40.57
C THR A 469 -10.94 10.33 40.65
N ASP A 470 -11.26 11.25 41.60
CA ASP A 470 -12.61 11.81 41.71
C ASP A 470 -13.03 12.57 40.45
N ALA A 471 -12.06 13.20 39.75
CA ALA A 471 -12.29 13.86 38.47
C ALA A 471 -12.72 12.84 37.37
N LEU A 472 -12.09 11.66 37.30
CA LEU A 472 -12.49 10.62 36.34
C LEU A 472 -13.88 10.04 36.70
N ARG A 473 -14.18 9.90 37.98
CA ARG A 473 -15.51 9.46 38.42
C ARG A 473 -16.60 10.46 38.03
N GLU A 474 -16.30 11.75 38.12
CA GLU A 474 -17.21 12.80 37.64
C GLU A 474 -17.40 12.75 36.13
N VAL A 475 -16.33 12.47 35.37
CA VAL A 475 -16.44 12.20 33.93
C VAL A 475 -17.39 11.03 33.68
N CYS A 476 -17.25 9.89 34.37
CA CYS A 476 -18.14 8.74 34.22
C CYS A 476 -19.60 9.10 34.50
N ARG A 477 -19.89 9.86 35.59
CA ARG A 477 -21.24 10.33 35.89
C ARG A 477 -21.82 11.22 34.80
N SER A 478 -21.04 12.20 34.37
CA SER A 478 -21.44 13.10 33.28
C SER A 478 -21.71 12.35 31.95
N ARG A 479 -20.91 11.32 31.63
CA ARG A 479 -21.10 10.54 30.43
C ARG A 479 -22.30 9.59 30.55
N LEU A 480 -22.56 9.03 31.74
CA LEU A 480 -23.78 8.28 32.00
C LEU A 480 -25.03 9.15 31.75
N GLN A 481 -25.07 10.36 32.31
CA GLN A 481 -26.20 11.27 32.07
C GLN A 481 -26.37 11.59 30.59
N ALA A 482 -25.27 11.88 29.89
CA ALA A 482 -25.31 12.14 28.46
C ALA A 482 -25.82 10.94 27.66
N CYS A 483 -25.40 9.70 27.99
CA CYS A 483 -25.94 8.49 27.35
C CYS A 483 -27.46 8.34 27.59
N LEU A 484 -27.95 8.57 28.81
CA LEU A 484 -29.37 8.46 29.12
C LEU A 484 -30.23 9.51 28.40
N ILE A 485 -29.68 10.70 28.10
CA ILE A 485 -30.36 11.72 27.29
C ILE A 485 -30.52 11.27 25.84
N GLU A 486 -29.50 10.60 25.29
CA GLU A 486 -29.52 10.13 23.89
C GLU A 486 -30.39 8.87 23.70
N LEU A 487 -30.56 8.06 24.75
CA LEU A 487 -31.29 6.79 24.71
C LEU A 487 -32.78 7.01 25.00
N SER A 488 -33.55 7.39 24.00
CA SER A 488 -34.98 7.67 24.11
C SER A 488 -35.87 6.41 24.02
N GLU A 489 -35.40 5.34 23.39
CA GLU A 489 -36.13 4.08 23.26
C GLU A 489 -35.79 3.11 24.40
N PRO A 490 -36.76 2.25 24.84
CA PRO A 490 -36.51 1.27 25.89
C PRO A 490 -35.51 0.19 25.48
N ASP A 491 -34.99 -0.55 26.48
CA ASP A 491 -34.10 -1.70 26.28
C ASP A 491 -34.84 -2.91 25.63
N GLU A 492 -34.09 -3.99 25.36
CA GLU A 492 -34.62 -5.24 24.78
C GLU A 492 -35.80 -5.87 25.57
N ARG A 493 -35.94 -5.48 26.83
CA ARG A 493 -37.01 -5.97 27.72
C ARG A 493 -38.20 -5.01 27.79
N GLY A 494 -38.17 -3.94 27.00
CA GLY A 494 -39.18 -2.89 27.05
C GLY A 494 -39.07 -1.98 28.28
N THR A 495 -37.90 -1.99 28.98
CA THR A 495 -37.66 -1.18 30.17
C THR A 495 -36.93 0.11 29.77
N PRO A 496 -37.38 1.29 30.24
CA PRO A 496 -36.63 2.52 30.04
C PRO A 496 -35.20 2.42 30.61
N TRP A 497 -34.19 2.84 29.85
CA TRP A 497 -32.77 2.75 30.24
C TRP A 497 -32.48 3.39 31.62
N SER A 498 -33.20 4.45 31.99
CA SER A 498 -33.07 5.08 33.31
C SER A 498 -33.48 4.11 34.45
N LEU A 499 -34.53 3.34 34.27
CA LEU A 499 -34.95 2.32 35.25
C LEU A 499 -33.94 1.16 35.28
N ALA A 500 -33.48 0.69 34.13
CA ALA A 500 -32.45 -0.34 34.05
C ALA A 500 -31.16 0.07 34.79
N VAL A 501 -30.72 1.34 34.65
CA VAL A 501 -29.56 1.87 35.39
C VAL A 501 -29.84 1.94 36.89
N MET A 502 -31.03 2.33 37.32
CA MET A 502 -31.38 2.34 38.75
C MET A 502 -31.31 0.95 39.37
N ASP A 503 -31.86 -0.07 38.68
CA ASP A 503 -31.78 -1.46 39.14
C ASP A 503 -30.33 -1.96 39.24
N MET A 504 -29.45 -1.52 38.29
CA MET A 504 -28.02 -1.81 38.34
C MET A 504 -27.36 -1.17 39.57
N LEU A 505 -27.64 0.10 39.83
CA LEU A 505 -27.10 0.83 40.98
C LEU A 505 -27.56 0.22 42.32
N ASP A 506 -28.82 -0.12 42.43
CA ASP A 506 -29.38 -0.80 43.62
C ASP A 506 -28.74 -2.18 43.86
N THR A 507 -28.43 -2.88 42.80
CA THR A 507 -27.76 -4.19 42.88
C THR A 507 -26.28 -4.01 43.31
N MET A 508 -25.58 -3.00 42.81
CA MET A 508 -24.21 -2.67 43.21
C MET A 508 -24.14 -2.17 44.67
N GLU A 509 -25.13 -1.40 45.11
CA GLU A 509 -25.19 -0.92 46.48
C GLU A 509 -25.37 -2.07 47.49
N LYS A 510 -26.10 -3.09 47.17
CA LYS A 510 -26.28 -4.29 48.01
C LYS A 510 -25.03 -5.20 48.05
N ASP A 511 -24.14 -5.09 47.07
CA ASP A 511 -22.95 -5.92 46.99
C ASP A 511 -21.70 -5.22 47.60
N HIS A 512 -21.74 -5.04 48.90
CA HIS A 512 -20.65 -4.41 49.69
C HIS A 512 -19.32 -5.17 49.61
N LYS A 513 -19.32 -6.43 49.14
CA LYS A 513 -18.10 -7.24 49.00
C LYS A 513 -17.21 -6.75 47.85
N HIS A 514 -17.83 -6.32 46.78
CA HIS A 514 -17.11 -5.92 45.56
C HIS A 514 -17.08 -4.42 45.35
N PHE A 515 -18.04 -3.67 45.94
CA PHE A 515 -18.23 -2.24 45.70
C PHE A 515 -18.14 -1.43 47.00
N THR A 516 -17.57 -0.22 46.89
CA THR A 516 -17.64 0.84 47.92
C THR A 516 -18.23 2.07 47.31
N THR A 517 -19.26 2.61 47.92
CA THR A 517 -19.90 3.86 47.50
C THR A 517 -18.91 5.04 47.59
N THR A 518 -18.70 5.73 46.48
CA THR A 518 -17.85 6.93 46.41
C THR A 518 -18.68 8.22 46.31
N ALA A 519 -19.88 8.12 45.76
CA ALA A 519 -20.86 9.21 45.75
C ALA A 519 -22.27 8.58 45.85
N ARG A 520 -23.18 9.25 46.56
CA ARG A 520 -24.57 8.79 46.56
C ARG A 520 -25.18 8.98 45.16
N PRO A 521 -25.83 7.99 44.55
CA PRO A 521 -26.61 8.20 43.37
C PRO A 521 -27.61 9.33 43.67
N ILE A 522 -27.53 10.42 42.91
CA ILE A 522 -28.57 11.44 42.96
C ILE A 522 -29.83 10.74 42.52
N ALA A 523 -30.83 10.66 43.38
CA ALA A 523 -32.16 10.26 42.99
C ALA A 523 -32.54 11.16 41.81
N VAL A 524 -32.58 10.60 40.59
CA VAL A 524 -33.00 11.34 39.40
C VAL A 524 -34.40 11.79 39.71
N SER A 525 -34.56 13.09 40.01
CA SER A 525 -35.84 13.63 40.37
C SER A 525 -36.80 13.36 39.23
N TYR A 526 -37.79 12.55 39.49
CA TYR A 526 -38.84 12.10 38.55
C TYR A 526 -39.60 13.25 37.88
N THR A 527 -39.31 14.50 38.25
CA THR A 527 -39.99 15.70 37.79
C THR A 527 -39.56 16.16 36.37
N HIS A 528 -38.44 15.70 35.83
CA HIS A 528 -38.00 16.06 34.50
C HIS A 528 -38.30 15.03 33.38
N LEU A 529 -38.88 13.88 33.72
CA LEU A 529 -39.27 12.84 32.76
C LEU A 529 -40.75 12.85 32.39
N ARG A 530 -41.48 13.91 32.76
CA ARG A 530 -42.89 14.11 32.42
C ARG A 530 -43.17 15.40 31.66
N ALA A 531 -42.21 15.86 30.83
CA ALA A 531 -42.49 16.97 29.90
C ALA A 531 -42.19 16.51 28.48
#